data_51532799eef11769a630392b1cb4470d
#
_entry.id   51532799eef11769a630392b1cb4470d
#
_cell.length_a   1.000
_cell.length_b   1.000
_cell.length_c   1.000
_cell.angle_alpha   90.00
_cell.angle_beta   90.00
_cell.angle_gamma   90.00
#
_symmetry.space_group_name_H-M   'P 1'
#
loop_
_entity.id
_entity.type
_entity.pdbx_description
1 polymer ?
#
loop_
_entity_poly.entity_id
_entity_poly.type
_entity_poly.pdbx_seq_one_letter_code
_entity_poly.pdbx_strand_id
1 'polypeptide(L)'
;HRWRRRGGAASGSPVVVLSRGAHSSIGSALELLDLEPFLVPDDDCGRLRPAELDPATLSGIESLGERVAAVVATAGTTNTGSVDDLDAVADLATRCGAWLHVDAAYGGGALCSTSRRHLFDGIERADSITIDPHKWLFAPYDCAAVLYREPEEARRTFTQHAEYLEAVNDGEWNPSDYAPHLSRRARGLPFWFSLVVHGTDAYAAAVDRTIEVTELAAARVRASEHLELVMEPELSVLLVRRPGWTPQRYRDHCERLARDQVGFVVPTTWRGETVLRLCVVNPVTTPDDVTAVLPPPP
;
A
#
# COMPACT_ATOMS: atom_id res chain seq x y z
N HIS A 1 -17.82 7.13 -9.94
CA HIS A 1 -18.99 6.87 -10.82
C HIS A 1 -20.13 6.19 -10.07
N ARG A 2 -19.91 5.08 -9.29
CA ARG A 2 -20.95 4.38 -8.50
C ARG A 2 -21.69 5.35 -7.55
N TRP A 3 -20.96 6.16 -6.79
CA TRP A 3 -21.52 7.17 -5.90
C TRP A 3 -22.45 8.17 -6.65
N ARG A 4 -21.99 8.70 -7.80
CA ARG A 4 -22.81 9.61 -8.62
C ARG A 4 -24.09 8.93 -9.14
N ARG A 5 -24.01 7.68 -9.56
CA ARG A 5 -25.17 6.91 -10.03
C ARG A 5 -26.20 6.65 -8.95
N ARG A 6 -25.78 6.59 -7.68
CA ARG A 6 -26.69 6.45 -6.52
C ARG A 6 -27.30 7.76 -6.04
N GLY A 7 -27.13 8.85 -6.78
CA GLY A 7 -27.69 10.16 -6.44
C GLY A 7 -26.82 10.99 -5.50
N GLY A 8 -25.62 10.57 -5.19
CA GLY A 8 -24.70 11.26 -4.28
C GLY A 8 -24.41 12.71 -4.69
N ALA A 9 -24.47 13.03 -5.98
CA ALA A 9 -24.27 14.40 -6.48
C ALA A 9 -25.27 15.43 -5.90
N ALA A 10 -26.43 14.99 -5.41
CA ALA A 10 -27.39 15.86 -4.74
C ALA A 10 -26.99 16.22 -3.30
N SER A 11 -26.06 15.47 -2.71
CA SER A 11 -25.60 15.62 -1.32
C SER A 11 -24.40 16.58 -1.17
N GLY A 12 -23.86 17.09 -2.27
CA GLY A 12 -22.70 18.00 -2.30
C GLY A 12 -21.44 17.35 -2.88
N SER A 13 -20.26 17.93 -2.61
CA SER A 13 -18.98 17.39 -3.09
C SER A 13 -18.70 16.03 -2.46
N PRO A 14 -18.22 15.05 -3.26
CA PRO A 14 -17.89 13.73 -2.75
C PRO A 14 -16.64 13.74 -1.87
N VAL A 15 -16.72 12.99 -0.77
CA VAL A 15 -15.66 12.90 0.22
C VAL A 15 -15.07 11.51 0.22
N VAL A 16 -13.75 11.41 0.38
CA VAL A 16 -13.03 10.15 0.58
C VAL A 16 -12.37 10.16 1.96
N VAL A 17 -12.72 9.18 2.78
CA VAL A 17 -12.12 8.99 4.11
C VAL A 17 -10.86 8.14 3.97
N LEU A 18 -9.74 8.62 4.53
CA LEU A 18 -8.45 7.92 4.48
C LEU A 18 -7.57 8.35 5.66
N SER A 19 -6.60 7.50 6.03
CA SER A 19 -5.63 7.86 7.07
C SER A 19 -4.58 8.85 6.54
N ARG A 20 -3.90 9.53 7.46
CA ARG A 20 -2.73 10.37 7.13
C ARG A 20 -1.55 9.54 6.59
N GLY A 21 -1.50 8.25 6.91
CA GLY A 21 -0.50 7.30 6.42
C GLY A 21 -0.73 6.81 4.99
N ALA A 22 -1.86 7.17 4.35
CA ALA A 22 -2.14 6.79 2.96
C ALA A 22 -1.07 7.34 2.00
N HIS A 23 -0.79 6.59 0.93
CA HIS A 23 0.21 6.99 -0.05
C HIS A 23 -0.18 8.28 -0.77
N SER A 24 0.81 9.12 -1.07
CA SER A 24 0.62 10.44 -1.71
C SER A 24 -0.12 10.39 -3.05
N SER A 25 -0.04 9.27 -3.78
CA SER A 25 -0.78 9.07 -5.03
C SER A 25 -2.30 9.14 -4.85
N ILE A 26 -2.79 8.74 -3.65
CA ILE A 26 -4.22 8.86 -3.34
C ILE A 26 -4.60 10.35 -3.31
N GLY A 27 -3.85 11.18 -2.57
CA GLY A 27 -4.08 12.62 -2.54
C GLY A 27 -4.08 13.26 -3.93
N SER A 28 -3.07 12.92 -4.76
CA SER A 28 -3.01 13.39 -6.15
C SER A 28 -4.20 12.94 -6.99
N ALA A 29 -4.67 11.69 -6.80
CA ALA A 29 -5.86 11.20 -7.50
C ALA A 29 -7.14 11.93 -7.06
N LEU A 30 -7.27 12.23 -5.75
CA LEU A 30 -8.41 13.00 -5.24
C LEU A 30 -8.45 14.41 -5.85
N GLU A 31 -7.30 15.08 -5.92
CA GLU A 31 -7.18 16.39 -6.56
C GLU A 31 -7.59 16.35 -8.04
N LEU A 32 -7.08 15.37 -8.81
CA LEU A 32 -7.42 15.20 -10.23
C LEU A 32 -8.89 14.88 -10.46
N LEU A 33 -9.56 14.23 -9.51
CA LEU A 33 -10.96 13.81 -9.61
C LEU A 33 -11.93 14.79 -8.94
N ASP A 34 -11.44 15.91 -8.39
CA ASP A 34 -12.23 16.89 -7.62
C ASP A 34 -13.02 16.21 -6.48
N LEU A 35 -12.26 15.44 -5.65
CA LEU A 35 -12.78 14.74 -4.48
C LEU A 35 -12.16 15.34 -3.21
N GLU A 36 -12.97 15.55 -2.17
CA GLU A 36 -12.51 16.09 -0.90
C GLU A 36 -11.92 14.99 -0.01
N PRO A 37 -10.66 15.13 0.50
CA PRO A 37 -10.14 14.20 1.50
C PRO A 37 -10.70 14.50 2.88
N PHE A 38 -11.14 13.48 3.60
CA PHE A 38 -11.35 13.53 5.05
C PHE A 38 -10.27 12.70 5.73
N LEU A 39 -9.25 13.39 6.25
CA LEU A 39 -8.09 12.75 6.84
C LEU A 39 -8.37 12.36 8.30
N VAL A 40 -8.27 11.07 8.60
CA VAL A 40 -8.36 10.55 9.95
C VAL A 40 -6.98 10.28 10.54
N PRO A 41 -6.82 10.37 11.88
CA PRO A 41 -5.57 10.01 12.53
C PRO A 41 -5.25 8.52 12.38
N ASP A 42 -3.97 8.22 12.41
CA ASP A 42 -3.42 6.88 12.50
C ASP A 42 -2.91 6.59 13.91
N ASP A 43 -2.83 5.32 14.29
CA ASP A 43 -2.25 4.87 15.55
C ASP A 43 -0.72 5.05 15.58
N ASP A 44 -0.08 4.67 16.70
CA ASP A 44 1.38 4.82 16.88
C ASP A 44 2.22 4.02 15.88
N CYS A 45 1.63 3.04 15.22
CA CYS A 45 2.26 2.26 14.15
C CYS A 45 1.91 2.75 12.73
N GLY A 46 1.08 3.80 12.61
CA GLY A 46 0.65 4.36 11.32
C GLY A 46 -0.53 3.64 10.69
N ARG A 47 -1.36 2.93 11.48
CA ARG A 47 -2.52 2.17 11.01
C ARG A 47 -3.81 2.94 11.24
N LEU A 48 -4.73 2.83 10.30
CA LEU A 48 -6.12 3.22 10.52
C LEU A 48 -6.83 2.14 11.35
N ARG A 49 -7.24 2.51 12.55
CA ARG A 49 -8.02 1.69 13.46
C ARG A 49 -9.30 2.43 13.84
N PRO A 50 -10.42 2.18 13.16
CA PRO A 50 -11.68 2.87 13.44
C PRO A 50 -12.14 2.78 14.91
N ALA A 51 -11.84 1.67 15.59
CA ALA A 51 -12.19 1.50 17.01
C ALA A 51 -11.40 2.41 17.95
N GLU A 52 -10.25 2.94 17.53
CA GLU A 52 -9.39 3.83 18.32
C GLU A 52 -9.60 5.32 17.96
N LEU A 53 -10.45 5.62 16.97
CA LEU A 53 -10.79 6.99 16.61
C LEU A 53 -11.59 7.65 17.73
N ASP A 54 -11.28 8.89 18.00
CA ASP A 54 -12.02 9.68 18.97
C ASP A 54 -13.49 9.93 18.52
N PRO A 55 -14.43 10.12 19.45
CA PRO A 55 -15.83 10.30 19.13
C PRO A 55 -16.13 11.48 18.21
N ALA A 56 -15.32 12.55 18.23
CA ALA A 56 -15.53 13.72 17.38
C ALA A 56 -15.17 13.40 15.92
N THR A 57 -14.09 12.66 15.71
CA THR A 57 -13.71 12.17 14.37
C THR A 57 -14.78 11.24 13.80
N LEU A 58 -15.28 10.26 14.59
CA LEU A 58 -16.36 9.36 14.15
C LEU A 58 -17.64 10.14 13.83
N SER A 59 -18.06 11.05 14.71
CA SER A 59 -19.23 11.91 14.47
C SER A 59 -19.04 12.82 13.25
N GLY A 60 -17.81 13.27 12.99
CA GLY A 60 -17.45 14.01 11.79
C GLY A 60 -17.70 13.18 10.52
N ILE A 61 -17.25 11.93 10.49
CA ILE A 61 -17.50 11.01 9.35
C ILE A 61 -19.01 10.78 9.18
N GLU A 62 -19.71 10.46 10.27
CA GLU A 62 -21.16 10.22 10.23
C GLU A 62 -21.95 11.44 9.74
N SER A 63 -21.53 12.65 10.08
CA SER A 63 -22.16 13.89 9.65
C SER A 63 -22.05 14.14 8.14
N LEU A 64 -21.08 13.53 7.48
CA LEU A 64 -20.92 13.60 6.01
C LEU A 64 -22.04 12.81 5.29
N GLY A 65 -22.61 11.79 5.92
CA GLY A 65 -23.70 10.99 5.38
C GLY A 65 -23.40 10.47 3.97
N GLU A 66 -24.32 10.71 3.05
CA GLU A 66 -24.23 10.26 1.65
C GLU A 66 -23.09 10.93 0.85
N ARG A 67 -22.43 11.94 1.40
CA ARG A 67 -21.23 12.54 0.76
C ARG A 67 -20.02 11.59 0.78
N VAL A 68 -19.95 10.61 1.70
CA VAL A 68 -18.85 9.65 1.72
C VAL A 68 -18.91 8.75 0.50
N ALA A 69 -18.08 9.05 -0.48
CA ALA A 69 -18.01 8.30 -1.73
C ALA A 69 -17.17 7.03 -1.59
N ALA A 70 -16.09 7.09 -0.81
CA ALA A 70 -15.21 5.96 -0.56
C ALA A 70 -14.52 6.07 0.81
N VAL A 71 -14.11 4.92 1.32
CA VAL A 71 -13.15 4.77 2.42
C VAL A 71 -11.93 4.03 1.85
N VAL A 72 -10.74 4.53 2.13
CA VAL A 72 -9.48 3.91 1.69
C VAL A 72 -8.76 3.35 2.90
N ALA A 73 -8.51 2.05 2.88
CA ALA A 73 -7.60 1.37 3.81
C ALA A 73 -6.27 1.11 3.12
N THR A 74 -5.19 1.09 3.90
CA THR A 74 -3.84 0.78 3.41
C THR A 74 -3.37 -0.55 4.00
N ALA A 75 -3.03 -1.50 3.14
CA ALA A 75 -2.48 -2.79 3.53
C ALA A 75 -0.98 -2.83 3.19
N GLY A 76 -0.18 -2.29 4.10
CA GLY A 76 1.24 -2.07 3.95
C GLY A 76 1.59 -0.61 3.64
N THR A 77 1.54 0.25 4.67
CA THR A 77 1.87 1.67 4.55
C THR A 77 3.30 1.89 4.06
N THR A 78 3.51 2.96 3.31
CA THR A 78 4.83 3.23 2.70
C THR A 78 5.92 3.42 3.74
N ASN A 79 5.65 4.11 4.83
CA ASN A 79 6.67 4.42 5.82
C ASN A 79 6.97 3.26 6.76
N THR A 80 5.95 2.55 7.24
CA THR A 80 6.09 1.57 8.32
C THR A 80 5.87 0.13 7.86
N GLY A 81 5.22 -0.08 6.71
CA GLY A 81 4.79 -1.39 6.27
C GLY A 81 3.59 -1.95 7.04
N SER A 82 2.98 -1.14 7.91
CA SER A 82 1.85 -1.56 8.75
C SER A 82 0.57 -1.75 7.94
N VAL A 83 -0.30 -2.63 8.41
CA VAL A 83 -1.58 -2.94 7.78
C VAL A 83 -2.71 -2.37 8.64
N ASP A 84 -3.62 -1.62 8.03
CA ASP A 84 -4.82 -1.10 8.68
C ASP A 84 -5.71 -2.25 9.19
N ASP A 85 -6.57 -1.96 10.16
CA ASP A 85 -7.61 -2.90 10.61
C ASP A 85 -8.70 -2.99 9.52
N LEU A 86 -8.46 -3.87 8.53
CA LEU A 86 -9.26 -3.94 7.32
C LEU A 86 -10.71 -4.31 7.60
N ASP A 87 -10.95 -5.15 8.60
CA ASP A 87 -12.31 -5.57 8.95
C ASP A 87 -13.10 -4.41 9.60
N ALA A 88 -12.48 -3.68 10.53
CA ALA A 88 -13.09 -2.50 11.13
C ALA A 88 -13.27 -1.35 10.11
N VAL A 89 -12.35 -1.19 9.15
CA VAL A 89 -12.49 -0.20 8.07
C VAL A 89 -13.61 -0.61 7.12
N ALA A 90 -13.79 -1.91 6.85
CA ALA A 90 -14.91 -2.41 6.07
C ALA A 90 -16.27 -2.15 6.75
N ASP A 91 -16.33 -2.28 8.08
CA ASP A 91 -17.51 -1.90 8.86
C ASP A 91 -17.81 -0.41 8.74
N LEU A 92 -16.79 0.44 8.83
CA LEU A 92 -16.93 1.89 8.63
C LEU A 92 -17.47 2.20 7.24
N ALA A 93 -16.88 1.63 6.19
CA ALA A 93 -17.34 1.82 4.81
C ALA A 93 -18.80 1.35 4.62
N THR A 94 -19.17 0.23 5.24
CA THR A 94 -20.54 -0.31 5.20
C THR A 94 -21.52 0.65 5.86
N ARG A 95 -21.21 1.18 7.04
CA ARG A 95 -22.06 2.16 7.74
C ARG A 95 -22.28 3.43 6.90
N CYS A 96 -21.25 3.87 6.19
CA CYS A 96 -21.33 5.04 5.29
C CYS A 96 -22.00 4.72 3.93
N GLY A 97 -22.29 3.46 3.61
CA GLY A 97 -22.71 3.05 2.26
C GLY A 97 -21.65 3.38 1.18
N ALA A 98 -20.40 3.51 1.57
CA ALA A 98 -19.28 3.96 0.75
C ALA A 98 -18.59 2.79 0.03
N TRP A 99 -17.81 3.10 -1.00
CA TRP A 99 -16.90 2.17 -1.65
C TRP A 99 -15.69 1.91 -0.75
N LEU A 100 -15.37 0.64 -0.49
CA LEU A 100 -14.13 0.28 0.19
C LEU A 100 -13.03 0.00 -0.85
N HIS A 101 -11.99 0.81 -0.81
CA HIS A 101 -10.76 0.55 -1.56
C HIS A 101 -9.64 0.16 -0.60
N VAL A 102 -8.93 -0.93 -0.90
CA VAL A 102 -7.72 -1.33 -0.16
C VAL A 102 -6.50 -1.07 -1.04
N ASP A 103 -5.66 -0.14 -0.63
CA ASP A 103 -4.33 0.05 -1.21
C ASP A 103 -3.37 -0.97 -0.60
N ALA A 104 -3.22 -2.09 -1.29
CA ALA A 104 -2.27 -3.15 -0.99
C ALA A 104 -1.09 -3.17 -1.99
N ALA A 105 -0.79 -2.01 -2.58
CA ALA A 105 0.22 -1.89 -3.63
C ALA A 105 1.55 -2.51 -3.24
N TYR A 106 2.00 -2.32 -1.99
CA TYR A 106 3.18 -2.98 -1.45
C TYR A 106 2.83 -4.27 -0.72
N GLY A 107 1.98 -4.18 0.31
CA GLY A 107 1.74 -5.29 1.23
C GLY A 107 0.97 -6.46 0.63
N GLY A 108 0.29 -6.27 -0.51
CA GLY A 108 -0.44 -7.35 -1.19
C GLY A 108 0.42 -8.56 -1.55
N GLY A 109 1.74 -8.41 -1.65
CA GLY A 109 2.67 -9.53 -1.78
C GLY A 109 2.62 -10.50 -0.59
N ALA A 110 2.37 -9.99 0.62
CA ALA A 110 2.32 -10.81 1.83
C ALA A 110 1.03 -11.66 1.95
N LEU A 111 0.05 -11.49 1.07
CA LEU A 111 -1.07 -12.43 0.97
C LEU A 111 -0.62 -13.87 0.63
N CYS A 112 0.56 -14.02 0.04
CA CYS A 112 1.18 -15.32 -0.20
C CYS A 112 1.82 -15.92 1.07
N SER A 113 2.15 -15.09 2.06
CA SER A 113 2.80 -15.52 3.30
C SER A 113 1.84 -16.26 4.22
N THR A 114 2.24 -17.42 4.72
CA THR A 114 1.45 -18.14 5.72
C THR A 114 1.53 -17.49 7.10
N SER A 115 2.62 -16.81 7.40
CA SER A 115 2.85 -16.17 8.70
C SER A 115 2.20 -14.79 8.82
N ARG A 116 1.92 -14.09 7.70
CA ARG A 116 1.41 -12.70 7.68
C ARG A 116 0.01 -12.55 7.09
N ARG A 117 -0.53 -13.59 6.48
CA ARG A 117 -1.86 -13.55 5.84
C ARG A 117 -2.96 -13.05 6.78
N HIS A 118 -2.89 -13.39 8.07
CA HIS A 118 -3.86 -12.98 9.07
C HIS A 118 -3.96 -11.46 9.26
N LEU A 119 -2.91 -10.69 8.90
CA LEU A 119 -2.95 -9.23 8.94
C LEU A 119 -3.93 -8.63 7.91
N PHE A 120 -4.35 -9.43 6.95
CA PHE A 120 -5.23 -9.02 5.86
C PHE A 120 -6.67 -9.50 6.04
N ASP A 121 -7.03 -9.98 7.23
CA ASP A 121 -8.41 -10.39 7.53
C ASP A 121 -9.36 -9.21 7.28
N GLY A 122 -10.46 -9.46 6.56
CA GLY A 122 -11.37 -8.43 6.09
C GLY A 122 -11.10 -7.88 4.68
N ILE A 123 -9.94 -8.21 4.05
CA ILE A 123 -9.61 -7.73 2.69
C ILE A 123 -10.63 -8.21 1.64
N GLU A 124 -11.23 -9.38 1.86
CA GLU A 124 -12.28 -9.93 0.99
C GLU A 124 -13.54 -9.07 0.98
N ARG A 125 -13.71 -8.13 1.89
CA ARG A 125 -14.83 -7.19 1.95
C ARG A 125 -14.62 -5.95 1.07
N ALA A 126 -13.41 -5.73 0.56
CA ALA A 126 -13.11 -4.59 -0.30
C ALA A 126 -13.89 -4.62 -1.62
N ASP A 127 -14.37 -3.48 -2.09
CA ASP A 127 -14.95 -3.33 -3.44
C ASP A 127 -13.87 -3.30 -4.52
N SER A 128 -12.67 -2.80 -4.17
CA SER A 128 -11.48 -2.85 -5.02
C SER A 128 -10.20 -2.95 -4.22
N ILE A 129 -9.19 -3.60 -4.79
CA ILE A 129 -7.86 -3.78 -4.21
C ILE A 129 -6.82 -3.43 -5.26
N THR A 130 -5.83 -2.60 -4.90
CA THR A 130 -4.63 -2.40 -5.72
C THR A 130 -3.49 -3.27 -5.21
N ILE A 131 -2.81 -3.96 -6.11
CA ILE A 131 -1.58 -4.71 -5.84
C ILE A 131 -0.58 -4.36 -6.93
N ASP A 132 0.68 -4.09 -6.55
CA ASP A 132 1.76 -3.82 -7.50
C ASP A 132 2.73 -5.02 -7.57
N PRO A 133 2.54 -5.96 -8.52
CA PRO A 133 3.46 -7.08 -8.69
C PRO A 133 4.91 -6.66 -8.89
N HIS A 134 5.17 -5.48 -9.45
CA HIS A 134 6.52 -4.94 -9.62
C HIS A 134 7.19 -4.49 -8.30
N LYS A 135 6.47 -4.50 -7.16
CA LYS A 135 7.03 -4.23 -5.83
C LYS A 135 7.47 -5.53 -5.17
N TRP A 136 6.58 -6.21 -4.51
CA TRP A 136 6.93 -7.36 -3.68
C TRP A 136 6.48 -8.72 -4.23
N LEU A 137 6.08 -8.76 -5.50
CA LEU A 137 5.85 -9.99 -6.26
C LEU A 137 6.84 -10.12 -7.43
N PHE A 138 7.97 -9.42 -7.35
CA PHE A 138 9.17 -9.58 -8.18
C PHE A 138 8.95 -9.43 -9.70
N ALA A 139 7.81 -8.88 -10.13
CA ALA A 139 7.55 -8.64 -11.55
C ALA A 139 8.43 -7.52 -12.09
N PRO A 140 8.79 -7.56 -13.37
CA PRO A 140 9.50 -6.44 -14.00
C PRO A 140 8.68 -5.14 -13.95
N TYR A 141 9.37 -4.03 -13.85
CA TYR A 141 8.79 -2.69 -13.89
C TYR A 141 8.26 -2.39 -15.30
N ASP A 142 7.06 -1.88 -15.51
CA ASP A 142 6.01 -1.54 -14.57
C ASP A 142 4.87 -2.58 -14.64
N CYS A 143 4.39 -3.04 -13.50
CA CYS A 143 3.25 -3.94 -13.41
C CYS A 143 2.45 -3.64 -12.15
N ALA A 144 1.25 -3.09 -12.32
CA ALA A 144 0.27 -2.87 -11.27
C ALA A 144 -1.05 -3.57 -11.65
N ALA A 145 -1.77 -4.04 -10.66
CA ALA A 145 -3.07 -4.69 -10.84
C ALA A 145 -4.11 -4.02 -9.94
N VAL A 146 -5.33 -3.91 -10.46
CA VAL A 146 -6.51 -3.58 -9.66
C VAL A 146 -7.51 -4.72 -9.79
N LEU A 147 -7.99 -5.20 -8.64
CA LEU A 147 -9.04 -6.21 -8.57
C LEU A 147 -10.35 -5.52 -8.18
N TYR A 148 -11.43 -5.92 -8.78
CA TYR A 148 -12.77 -5.44 -8.46
C TYR A 148 -13.64 -6.60 -7.99
N ARG A 149 -14.38 -6.39 -6.90
CA ARG A 149 -15.40 -7.35 -6.44
C ARG A 149 -16.46 -7.54 -7.50
N GLU A 150 -16.99 -6.42 -8.01
CA GLU A 150 -17.98 -6.36 -9.08
C GLU A 150 -17.35 -5.77 -10.34
N PRO A 151 -16.76 -6.59 -11.22
CA PRO A 151 -16.06 -6.11 -12.42
C PRO A 151 -16.95 -5.24 -13.33
N GLU A 152 -18.25 -5.47 -13.32
CA GLU A 152 -19.20 -4.71 -14.12
C GLU A 152 -19.23 -3.21 -13.72
N GLU A 153 -18.91 -2.86 -12.48
CA GLU A 153 -18.77 -1.46 -12.07
C GLU A 153 -17.60 -0.76 -12.76
N ALA A 154 -16.48 -1.48 -12.95
CA ALA A 154 -15.34 -0.97 -13.72
C ALA A 154 -15.70 -0.86 -15.20
N ARG A 155 -16.32 -1.89 -15.75
CA ARG A 155 -16.75 -1.92 -17.15
C ARG A 155 -17.65 -0.74 -17.48
N ARG A 156 -18.71 -0.50 -16.70
CA ARG A 156 -19.62 0.67 -16.87
C ARG A 156 -18.91 2.01 -16.77
N THR A 157 -17.74 2.04 -16.13
CA THR A 157 -16.99 3.28 -15.90
C THR A 157 -16.01 3.55 -17.04
N PHE A 158 -15.38 2.52 -17.57
CA PHE A 158 -14.22 2.65 -18.47
C PHE A 158 -14.48 2.26 -19.91
N THR A 159 -15.56 1.51 -20.22
CA THR A 159 -15.89 1.16 -21.60
C THR A 159 -15.99 2.42 -22.47
N GLN A 160 -15.21 2.45 -23.53
CA GLN A 160 -15.22 3.52 -24.51
C GLN A 160 -16.12 3.12 -25.69
N HIS A 161 -17.03 4.00 -26.07
CA HIS A 161 -17.94 3.81 -27.19
C HIS A 161 -17.43 4.61 -28.39
N ALA A 162 -17.05 3.90 -29.47
CA ALA A 162 -16.71 4.51 -30.75
C ALA A 162 -17.04 3.49 -31.85
N GLU A 163 -17.50 3.98 -32.99
CA GLU A 163 -17.96 3.15 -34.13
C GLU A 163 -16.93 2.09 -34.53
N TYR A 164 -15.64 2.44 -34.60
CA TYR A 164 -14.58 1.50 -34.94
C TYR A 164 -14.26 0.47 -33.85
N LEU A 165 -14.66 0.74 -32.58
CA LEU A 165 -14.48 -0.20 -31.47
C LEU A 165 -15.63 -1.21 -31.41
N GLU A 166 -16.81 -0.88 -31.93
CA GLU A 166 -17.96 -1.78 -31.91
C GLU A 166 -17.67 -3.11 -32.65
N ALA A 167 -16.91 -3.05 -33.74
CA ALA A 167 -16.49 -4.22 -34.48
C ALA A 167 -15.47 -5.11 -33.75
N VAL A 168 -14.79 -4.57 -32.73
CA VAL A 168 -13.77 -5.26 -31.93
C VAL A 168 -14.36 -5.73 -30.57
N ASN A 169 -15.42 -5.07 -30.09
CA ASN A 169 -16.06 -5.32 -28.80
C ASN A 169 -17.32 -6.19 -28.93
N ASP A 170 -17.27 -7.26 -29.72
CA ASP A 170 -18.41 -8.16 -30.01
C ASP A 170 -18.86 -9.01 -28.79
N GLY A 171 -18.96 -8.36 -27.63
CA GLY A 171 -19.46 -8.96 -26.38
C GLY A 171 -18.45 -9.80 -25.61
N GLU A 172 -17.25 -9.99 -26.12
CA GLU A 172 -16.18 -10.70 -25.43
C GLU A 172 -15.49 -9.80 -24.38
N TRP A 173 -14.79 -10.44 -23.43
CA TRP A 173 -14.00 -9.75 -22.44
C TRP A 173 -12.87 -8.94 -23.08
N ASN A 174 -12.83 -7.62 -22.82
CA ASN A 174 -11.81 -6.75 -23.35
C ASN A 174 -11.12 -6.00 -22.17
N PRO A 175 -9.79 -6.12 -22.02
CA PRO A 175 -9.07 -5.44 -20.93
C PRO A 175 -9.24 -3.92 -20.92
N SER A 176 -9.51 -3.27 -22.05
CA SER A 176 -9.71 -1.83 -22.15
C SER A 176 -10.97 -1.34 -21.43
N ASP A 177 -11.94 -2.23 -21.20
CA ASP A 177 -13.19 -1.91 -20.51
C ASP A 177 -13.01 -1.76 -18.99
N TYR A 178 -11.83 -2.12 -18.46
CA TYR A 178 -11.58 -2.17 -17.01
C TYR A 178 -10.52 -1.15 -16.55
N ALA A 179 -10.08 -0.25 -17.42
CA ALA A 179 -9.09 0.76 -17.10
C ALA A 179 -9.20 1.97 -18.06
N PRO A 180 -8.68 3.16 -17.65
CA PRO A 180 -8.76 4.36 -18.49
C PRO A 180 -7.91 4.29 -19.78
N HIS A 181 -7.00 3.32 -19.90
CA HIS A 181 -6.12 3.18 -21.05
C HIS A 181 -6.76 2.32 -22.14
N LEU A 182 -6.84 2.83 -23.35
CA LEU A 182 -7.24 2.04 -24.50
C LEU A 182 -6.08 1.13 -24.96
N SER A 183 -4.95 1.74 -25.32
CA SER A 183 -3.75 1.02 -25.74
C SER A 183 -2.73 0.97 -24.62
N ARG A 184 -2.23 -0.21 -24.28
CA ARG A 184 -1.21 -0.41 -23.23
C ARG A 184 -0.39 -1.66 -23.49
N ARG A 185 0.79 -1.74 -22.90
CA ARG A 185 1.60 -2.96 -22.90
C ARG A 185 0.91 -4.06 -22.08
N ALA A 186 1.12 -5.31 -22.47
CA ALA A 186 0.66 -6.49 -21.73
C ALA A 186 1.51 -6.70 -20.46
N ARG A 187 1.43 -5.76 -19.49
CA ARG A 187 2.29 -5.72 -18.31
C ARG A 187 2.16 -6.94 -17.41
N GLY A 188 0.99 -7.58 -17.38
CA GLY A 188 0.76 -8.79 -16.61
C GLY A 188 1.41 -10.04 -17.20
N LEU A 189 1.78 -10.03 -18.49
CA LEU A 189 2.30 -11.21 -19.16
C LEU A 189 3.64 -11.71 -18.59
N PRO A 190 4.67 -10.87 -18.36
CA PRO A 190 5.89 -11.31 -17.72
C PRO A 190 5.65 -11.86 -16.28
N PHE A 191 4.74 -11.27 -15.53
CA PHE A 191 4.36 -11.75 -14.21
C PHE A 191 3.68 -13.13 -14.27
N TRP A 192 2.74 -13.31 -15.21
CA TRP A 192 2.08 -14.60 -15.43
C TRP A 192 3.08 -15.70 -15.82
N PHE A 193 4.02 -15.41 -16.74
CA PHE A 193 5.07 -16.36 -17.11
C PHE A 193 5.93 -16.74 -15.91
N SER A 194 6.31 -15.79 -15.08
CA SER A 194 7.08 -16.04 -13.87
C SER A 194 6.31 -16.95 -12.89
N LEU A 195 5.00 -16.69 -12.70
CA LEU A 195 4.14 -17.55 -11.86
C LEU A 195 4.03 -18.98 -12.42
N VAL A 196 3.90 -19.12 -13.74
CA VAL A 196 3.80 -20.46 -14.38
C VAL A 196 5.12 -21.23 -14.26
N VAL A 197 6.26 -20.54 -14.38
CA VAL A 197 7.58 -21.16 -14.30
C VAL A 197 7.96 -21.57 -12.88
N HIS A 198 7.72 -20.70 -11.91
CA HIS A 198 8.20 -20.89 -10.53
C HIS A 198 7.15 -21.48 -9.59
N GLY A 199 5.88 -21.29 -9.88
CA GLY A 199 4.77 -21.70 -9.02
C GLY A 199 4.54 -20.76 -7.83
N THR A 200 3.37 -20.85 -7.22
CA THR A 200 2.96 -20.01 -6.09
C THR A 200 3.77 -20.29 -4.82
N ASP A 201 4.21 -21.53 -4.62
CA ASP A 201 4.99 -21.91 -3.44
C ASP A 201 6.36 -21.22 -3.41
N ALA A 202 7.01 -21.07 -4.58
CA ALA A 202 8.25 -20.32 -4.69
C ALA A 202 8.06 -18.85 -4.37
N TYR A 203 6.93 -18.25 -4.76
CA TYR A 203 6.58 -16.88 -4.40
C TYR A 203 6.34 -16.74 -2.90
N ALA A 204 5.58 -17.65 -2.29
CA ALA A 204 5.35 -17.66 -0.85
C ALA A 204 6.68 -17.78 -0.08
N ALA A 205 7.54 -18.72 -0.45
CA ALA A 205 8.86 -18.89 0.16
C ALA A 205 9.74 -17.64 -0.01
N ALA A 206 9.72 -16.98 -1.17
CA ALA A 206 10.47 -15.75 -1.41
C ALA A 206 9.98 -14.58 -0.55
N VAL A 207 8.66 -14.40 -0.39
CA VAL A 207 8.08 -13.40 0.49
C VAL A 207 8.41 -13.70 1.96
N ASP A 208 8.19 -14.93 2.42
CA ASP A 208 8.51 -15.35 3.80
C ASP A 208 10.00 -15.15 4.11
N ARG A 209 10.89 -15.39 3.14
CA ARG A 209 12.34 -15.13 3.30
C ARG A 209 12.63 -13.65 3.55
N THR A 210 11.98 -12.72 2.87
CA THR A 210 12.21 -11.28 3.10
C THR A 210 11.67 -10.83 4.46
N ILE A 211 10.59 -11.41 4.94
CA ILE A 211 10.05 -11.20 6.29
C ILE A 211 11.06 -11.72 7.33
N GLU A 212 11.54 -12.94 7.17
CA GLU A 212 12.57 -13.53 8.07
C GLU A 212 13.82 -12.65 8.16
N VAL A 213 14.33 -12.16 7.03
CA VAL A 213 15.49 -11.26 7.00
C VAL A 213 15.20 -9.97 7.77
N THR A 214 14.00 -9.42 7.62
CA THR A 214 13.57 -8.21 8.33
C THR A 214 13.51 -8.44 9.85
N GLU A 215 12.96 -9.58 10.29
CA GLU A 215 12.89 -9.96 11.71
C GLU A 215 14.28 -10.17 12.32
N LEU A 216 15.18 -10.84 11.60
CA LEU A 216 16.57 -11.02 12.02
C LEU A 216 17.31 -9.68 12.12
N ALA A 217 17.10 -8.77 11.17
CA ALA A 217 17.66 -7.43 11.21
C ALA A 217 17.09 -6.61 12.39
N ALA A 218 15.78 -6.69 12.65
CA ALA A 218 15.14 -6.06 13.80
C ALA A 218 15.72 -6.59 15.12
N ALA A 219 15.96 -7.90 15.21
CA ALA A 219 16.61 -8.50 16.39
C ALA A 219 18.03 -7.95 16.63
N ARG A 220 18.81 -7.75 15.55
CA ARG A 220 20.14 -7.13 15.63
C ARG A 220 20.07 -5.66 16.07
N VAL A 221 19.09 -4.90 15.57
CA VAL A 221 18.87 -3.51 16.01
C VAL A 221 18.53 -3.45 17.49
N ARG A 222 17.63 -4.32 17.97
CA ARG A 222 17.26 -4.40 19.41
C ARG A 222 18.43 -4.76 20.31
N ALA A 223 19.36 -5.59 19.83
CA ALA A 223 20.57 -5.96 20.56
C ALA A 223 21.68 -4.89 20.53
N SER A 224 21.51 -3.84 19.74
CA SER A 224 22.50 -2.75 19.59
C SER A 224 22.36 -1.72 20.71
N GLU A 225 23.48 -1.29 21.28
CA GLU A 225 23.51 -0.21 22.28
C GLU A 225 23.34 1.19 21.68
N HIS A 226 23.46 1.32 20.38
CA HIS A 226 23.49 2.62 19.68
C HIS A 226 22.39 2.81 18.66
N LEU A 227 21.56 1.81 18.42
CA LEU A 227 20.41 1.89 17.53
C LEU A 227 19.12 1.61 18.30
N GLU A 228 18.03 2.18 17.83
CA GLU A 228 16.70 1.93 18.36
C GLU A 228 15.79 1.47 17.22
N LEU A 229 15.06 0.39 17.46
CA LEU A 229 13.96 -0.02 16.62
C LEU A 229 12.77 0.90 16.90
N VAL A 230 12.30 1.62 15.88
CA VAL A 230 11.21 2.59 16.06
C VAL A 230 9.89 1.89 16.36
N MET A 231 9.66 0.74 15.73
CA MET A 231 8.52 -0.14 15.94
C MET A 231 8.84 -1.55 15.46
N GLU A 232 8.08 -2.54 15.93
CA GLU A 232 8.19 -3.90 15.41
C GLU A 232 7.67 -3.97 13.97
N PRO A 233 8.40 -4.61 13.04
CA PRO A 233 7.97 -4.74 11.68
C PRO A 233 6.79 -5.73 11.54
N GLU A 234 5.71 -5.31 10.92
CA GLU A 234 4.60 -6.20 10.57
C GLU A 234 4.88 -6.96 9.27
N LEU A 235 5.42 -6.26 8.29
CA LEU A 235 5.84 -6.81 6.99
C LEU A 235 7.37 -6.70 6.82
N SER A 236 7.86 -6.30 5.67
CA SER A 236 9.29 -6.24 5.38
C SER A 236 9.90 -4.84 5.42
N VAL A 237 9.29 -3.92 6.19
CA VAL A 237 9.81 -2.57 6.43
C VAL A 237 10.37 -2.45 7.84
N LEU A 238 11.59 -1.94 7.94
CA LEU A 238 12.30 -1.71 9.19
C LEU A 238 12.58 -0.21 9.34
N LEU A 239 12.19 0.38 10.47
CA LEU A 239 12.50 1.76 10.84
C LEU A 239 13.52 1.77 11.96
N VAL A 240 14.65 2.42 11.73
CA VAL A 240 15.78 2.47 12.67
C VAL A 240 16.12 3.91 13.01
N ARG A 241 16.18 4.20 14.32
CA ARG A 241 16.68 5.46 14.85
C ARG A 241 18.11 5.31 15.34
N ARG A 242 18.90 6.33 15.07
CA ARG A 242 20.23 6.48 15.65
C ARG A 242 20.21 7.68 16.61
N PRO A 243 20.10 7.47 17.93
CA PRO A 243 20.07 8.56 18.91
C PRO A 243 21.24 9.54 18.72
N GLY A 244 20.96 10.83 18.85
CA GLY A 244 21.95 11.88 18.68
C GLY A 244 22.34 12.22 17.24
N TRP A 245 21.77 11.55 16.23
CA TRP A 245 21.97 11.94 14.86
C TRP A 245 21.01 13.05 14.43
N THR A 246 21.60 14.03 13.72
CA THR A 246 20.83 15.08 13.04
C THR A 246 20.33 14.58 11.67
N PRO A 247 19.32 15.23 11.07
CA PRO A 247 18.88 14.90 9.71
C PRO A 247 20.03 14.93 8.68
N GLN A 248 21.02 15.83 8.87
CA GLN A 248 22.20 15.90 8.00
C GLN A 248 23.06 14.65 8.13
N ARG A 249 23.29 14.14 9.33
CA ARG A 249 24.07 12.91 9.55
C ARG A 249 23.45 11.68 8.88
N TYR A 250 22.12 11.58 8.86
CA TYR A 250 21.42 10.53 8.11
C TYR A 250 21.66 10.65 6.61
N ARG A 251 21.58 11.87 6.05
CA ARG A 251 21.86 12.11 4.63
C ARG A 251 23.31 11.76 4.28
N ASP A 252 24.27 12.26 5.03
CA ASP A 252 25.70 12.00 4.82
C ASP A 252 26.02 10.50 4.86
N HIS A 253 25.37 9.77 5.78
CA HIS A 253 25.52 8.32 5.88
C HIS A 253 24.98 7.62 4.61
N CYS A 254 23.75 7.94 4.18
CA CYS A 254 23.14 7.36 2.99
C CYS A 254 23.93 7.68 1.70
N GLU A 255 24.43 8.92 1.56
CA GLU A 255 25.29 9.33 0.45
C GLU A 255 26.62 8.55 0.43
N ARG A 256 27.22 8.30 1.59
CA ARG A 256 28.41 7.47 1.72
C ARG A 256 28.15 6.04 1.28
N LEU A 257 27.06 5.40 1.77
CA LEU A 257 26.68 4.05 1.39
C LEU A 257 26.50 3.91 -0.12
N ALA A 258 25.84 4.88 -0.76
CA ALA A 258 25.66 4.90 -2.22
C ALA A 258 26.99 5.09 -2.97
N ARG A 259 27.84 6.02 -2.51
CA ARG A 259 29.15 6.27 -3.12
C ARG A 259 30.08 5.06 -3.04
N ASP A 260 30.08 4.40 -1.88
CA ASP A 260 30.92 3.24 -1.60
C ASP A 260 30.32 1.93 -2.16
N GLN A 261 29.19 2.03 -2.86
CA GLN A 261 28.45 0.91 -3.47
C GLN A 261 28.04 -0.18 -2.47
N VAL A 262 27.85 0.18 -1.19
CA VAL A 262 27.38 -0.73 -0.15
C VAL A 262 25.87 -0.96 -0.27
N GLY A 263 25.12 0.11 -0.54
CA GLY A 263 23.66 0.02 -0.71
C GLY A 263 23.02 1.38 -0.99
N PHE A 264 21.79 1.36 -1.48
CA PHE A 264 20.97 2.56 -1.66
C PHE A 264 19.85 2.59 -0.63
N VAL A 265 19.98 3.50 0.32
CA VAL A 265 19.02 3.72 1.40
C VAL A 265 18.74 5.22 1.48
N VAL A 266 17.53 5.59 1.85
CA VAL A 266 17.14 6.99 2.07
C VAL A 266 16.54 7.16 3.46
N PRO A 267 16.83 8.28 4.15
CA PRO A 267 16.14 8.59 5.39
C PRO A 267 14.71 9.03 5.09
N THR A 268 13.82 8.80 6.04
CA THR A 268 12.44 9.31 6.01
C THR A 268 12.14 10.11 7.28
N THR A 269 11.00 10.78 7.29
CA THR A 269 10.48 11.42 8.48
C THR A 269 9.34 10.58 9.03
N TRP A 270 9.45 10.19 10.31
CA TRP A 270 8.41 9.52 11.05
C TRP A 270 8.09 10.32 12.31
N ARG A 271 6.84 10.74 12.47
CA ARG A 271 6.36 11.57 13.61
C ARG A 271 7.26 12.77 13.93
N GLY A 272 7.73 13.45 12.90
CA GLY A 272 8.59 14.65 13.02
C GLY A 272 10.07 14.35 13.23
N GLU A 273 10.46 13.09 13.38
CA GLU A 273 11.85 12.67 13.54
C GLU A 273 12.41 12.03 12.27
N THR A 274 13.68 12.29 11.97
CA THR A 274 14.38 11.61 10.89
C THR A 274 14.81 10.23 11.33
N VAL A 275 14.48 9.22 10.54
CA VAL A 275 14.82 7.81 10.76
C VAL A 275 15.33 7.18 9.47
N LEU A 276 16.06 6.08 9.59
CA LEU A 276 16.43 5.25 8.44
C LEU A 276 15.30 4.27 8.16
N ARG A 277 14.86 4.20 6.90
CA ARG A 277 13.84 3.26 6.44
C ARG A 277 14.46 2.24 5.50
N LEU A 278 14.32 0.98 5.84
CA LEU A 278 14.76 -0.16 5.04
C LEU A 278 13.52 -0.96 4.61
N CYS A 279 13.47 -1.35 3.35
CA CYS A 279 12.38 -2.17 2.82
C CYS A 279 13.01 -3.39 2.12
N VAL A 280 12.86 -4.56 2.73
CA VAL A 280 13.45 -5.80 2.25
C VAL A 280 12.47 -6.49 1.32
N VAL A 281 12.61 -6.27 0.02
CA VAL A 281 11.73 -6.88 -1.00
C VAL A 281 12.48 -7.78 -1.97
N ASN A 282 13.80 -7.94 -1.82
CA ASN A 282 14.59 -8.84 -2.64
C ASN A 282 14.89 -10.13 -1.85
N PRO A 283 14.43 -11.31 -2.30
CA PRO A 283 14.56 -12.56 -1.55
C PRO A 283 16.01 -13.07 -1.42
N VAL A 284 16.94 -12.52 -2.20
CA VAL A 284 18.38 -12.85 -2.04
C VAL A 284 19.10 -11.96 -1.04
N THR A 285 18.44 -10.90 -0.52
CA THR A 285 18.99 -10.09 0.57
C THR A 285 19.24 -10.94 1.80
N THR A 286 20.39 -10.71 2.43
CA THR A 286 20.79 -11.39 3.67
C THR A 286 20.66 -10.46 4.87
N PRO A 287 20.60 -10.98 6.11
CA PRO A 287 20.67 -10.16 7.31
C PRO A 287 21.94 -9.32 7.40
N ASP A 288 23.05 -9.79 6.81
CA ASP A 288 24.32 -9.07 6.80
C ASP A 288 24.28 -7.88 5.83
N ASP A 289 23.62 -8.01 4.67
CA ASP A 289 23.38 -6.88 3.75
C ASP A 289 22.59 -5.76 4.43
N VAL A 290 21.52 -6.14 5.19
CA VAL A 290 20.73 -5.17 5.95
C VAL A 290 21.58 -4.53 7.05
N THR A 291 22.42 -5.30 7.75
CA THR A 291 23.29 -4.80 8.81
C THR A 291 24.37 -3.84 8.27
N ALA A 292 24.90 -4.12 7.08
CA ALA A 292 25.94 -3.30 6.43
C ALA A 292 25.50 -1.86 6.13
N VAL A 293 24.20 -1.63 5.96
CA VAL A 293 23.64 -0.29 5.70
C VAL A 293 23.19 0.43 6.96
N LEU A 294 23.20 -0.22 8.13
CA LEU A 294 22.82 0.42 9.40
C LEU A 294 23.87 1.45 9.85
N PRO A 295 23.48 2.48 10.63
CA PRO A 295 24.42 3.41 11.22
C PRO A 295 25.47 2.70 12.08
N PRO A 296 26.77 3.02 11.89
CA PRO A 296 27.85 2.36 12.62
C PRO A 296 27.87 2.74 14.11
N PRO A 297 28.57 1.95 14.95
CA PRO A 297 28.91 2.37 16.31
C PRO A 297 29.59 3.75 16.36
N PRO A 298 29.58 4.41 17.51
CA PRO A 298 30.24 5.72 17.69
C PRO A 298 31.74 5.65 17.44
#